data_be64503adcda4b97ce01c3cdb08f71c8
#
_entry.id   be64503adcda4b97ce01c3cdb08f71c8
#
_cell.length_a   1.000
_cell.length_b   1.000
_cell.length_c   1.000
_cell.angle_alpha   90.00
_cell.angle_beta   90.00
_cell.angle_gamma   90.00
#
_symmetry.space_group_name_H-M   'P 1'
#
loop_
_entity.id
_entity.type
_entity.pdbx_description
1 polymer ?
#
loop_
_entity_poly.entity_id
_entity_poly.type
_entity_poly.pdbx_seq_one_letter_code
_entity_poly.pdbx_strand_id
1 'polypeptide(L)'
;MHTSRILRRDDLTLQTLYELNYCFFRLILPEPPPDDDWYALHAADRPTAYLRCLSQSPYTSDWQLGHYYPHKTQRRFAPDYCIRVYHDARLAEARLELNLPLRELRAAKLAHNRALAEWLDYCRRHRYRLHNAALTVPLNIA
;
A
#
# COMPACT_ATOMS: atom_id res chain seq x y z
N MET A 1 6.63 10.51 15.75
CA MET A 1 5.78 10.38 14.57
C MET A 1 4.33 10.28 14.99
N HIS A 2 3.48 11.07 14.41
CA HIS A 2 2.07 11.12 14.82
C HIS A 2 1.20 10.34 13.84
N THR A 3 0.59 9.28 14.31
CA THR A 3 -0.46 8.60 13.58
C THR A 3 -1.73 9.47 13.56
N SER A 4 -2.49 9.42 12.49
CA SER A 4 -3.77 10.11 12.39
C SER A 4 -4.67 9.76 13.58
N ARG A 5 -5.41 10.74 14.09
CA ARG A 5 -6.34 10.52 15.21
C ARG A 5 -7.31 9.39 14.97
N ILE A 6 -7.82 9.28 13.73
CA ILE A 6 -8.79 8.24 13.39
C ILE A 6 -8.17 6.84 13.50
N LEU A 7 -6.90 6.69 13.18
CA LEU A 7 -6.19 5.40 13.26
C LEU A 7 -5.86 4.97 14.68
N ARG A 8 -5.96 5.89 15.67
CA ARG A 8 -5.73 5.57 17.07
C ARG A 8 -6.97 5.06 17.79
N ARG A 9 -8.12 5.04 17.12
CA ARG A 9 -9.36 4.54 17.70
C ARG A 9 -9.32 3.02 17.80
N ASP A 10 -9.87 2.48 18.89
CA ASP A 10 -9.95 1.04 19.12
C ASP A 10 -11.14 0.39 18.42
N ASP A 11 -12.12 1.20 17.98
CA ASP A 11 -13.37 0.74 17.40
C ASP A 11 -13.41 0.75 15.87
N LEU A 12 -12.25 0.79 15.22
CA LEU A 12 -12.17 0.77 13.77
C LEU A 12 -12.68 -0.55 13.19
N THR A 13 -13.56 -0.45 12.20
CA THR A 13 -14.05 -1.61 11.46
C THR A 13 -13.24 -1.82 10.18
N LEU A 14 -13.35 -3.00 9.57
CA LEU A 14 -12.74 -3.25 8.27
C LEU A 14 -13.25 -2.26 7.22
N GLN A 15 -14.57 -1.96 7.25
CA GLN A 15 -15.15 -1.00 6.31
C GLN A 15 -14.48 0.36 6.41
N THR A 16 -14.30 0.87 7.63
CA THR A 16 -13.63 2.15 7.84
C THR A 16 -12.18 2.12 7.37
N LEU A 17 -11.47 1.02 7.64
CA LEU A 17 -10.10 0.87 7.18
C LEU A 17 -10.01 0.82 5.66
N TYR A 18 -10.93 0.13 4.98
CA TYR A 18 -10.96 0.09 3.52
C TYR A 18 -11.20 1.48 2.92
N GLU A 19 -12.07 2.28 3.53
CA GLU A 19 -12.32 3.66 3.12
C GLU A 19 -11.09 4.54 3.32
N LEU A 20 -10.43 4.42 4.47
CA LEU A 20 -9.19 5.16 4.76
C LEU A 20 -8.05 4.75 3.80
N ASN A 21 -7.88 3.45 3.58
CA ASN A 21 -6.88 2.95 2.65
C ASN A 21 -7.06 3.56 1.27
N TYR A 22 -8.29 3.59 0.77
CA TYR A 22 -8.60 4.19 -0.52
C TYR A 22 -8.25 5.68 -0.53
N CYS A 23 -8.71 6.41 0.47
CA CYS A 23 -8.47 7.84 0.57
C CYS A 23 -6.97 8.17 0.58
N PHE A 24 -6.20 7.50 1.45
CA PHE A 24 -4.76 7.71 1.54
C PHE A 24 -4.01 7.29 0.28
N PHE A 25 -4.39 6.17 -0.30
CA PHE A 25 -3.80 5.69 -1.54
C PHE A 25 -3.98 6.70 -2.67
N ARG A 26 -5.19 7.26 -2.80
CA ARG A 26 -5.49 8.26 -3.83
C ARG A 26 -4.78 9.59 -3.60
N LEU A 27 -4.54 9.96 -2.35
CA LEU A 27 -3.77 11.16 -2.03
C LEU A 27 -2.29 11.02 -2.41
N ILE A 28 -1.73 9.83 -2.24
CA ILE A 28 -0.36 9.53 -2.62
C ILE A 28 -0.24 9.37 -4.14
N LEU A 29 -1.24 8.76 -4.76
CA LEU A 29 -1.24 8.40 -6.17
C LEU A 29 -2.50 8.91 -6.86
N PRO A 30 -2.61 10.25 -7.07
CA PRO A 30 -3.79 10.82 -7.72
C PRO A 30 -3.94 10.39 -9.18
N GLU A 31 -2.81 10.19 -9.87
CA GLU A 31 -2.77 9.72 -11.25
C GLU A 31 -1.97 8.43 -11.32
N PRO A 32 -2.64 7.26 -11.41
CA PRO A 32 -1.94 5.99 -11.48
C PRO A 32 -1.11 5.88 -12.76
N PRO A 33 0.08 5.23 -12.71
CA PRO A 33 0.84 4.97 -13.91
C PRO A 33 0.09 4.04 -14.87
N PRO A 34 0.30 4.20 -16.19
CA PRO A 34 -0.54 3.51 -17.19
C PRO A 34 -0.14 2.05 -17.46
N ASP A 35 1.01 1.61 -16.98
CA ASP A 35 1.57 0.29 -17.26
C ASP A 35 1.88 -0.48 -15.98
N ASP A 36 2.41 -1.70 -16.15
CA ASP A 36 2.77 -2.58 -15.03
C ASP A 36 4.25 -2.51 -14.64
N ASP A 37 4.94 -1.48 -15.06
CA ASP A 37 6.34 -1.25 -14.68
C ASP A 37 6.45 -0.84 -13.20
N TRP A 38 7.65 -0.99 -12.66
CA TRP A 38 7.96 -0.46 -11.33
C TRP A 38 8.17 1.04 -11.38
N TYR A 39 7.59 1.72 -10.42
CA TYR A 39 7.74 3.16 -10.21
C TYR A 39 8.21 3.43 -8.80
N ALA A 40 8.98 4.50 -8.63
CA ALA A 40 9.47 4.94 -7.33
C ALA A 40 8.58 6.04 -6.76
N LEU A 41 8.40 6.00 -5.45
CA LEU A 41 7.81 7.08 -4.67
C LEU A 41 8.90 7.66 -3.78
N HIS A 42 9.16 8.95 -3.91
CA HIS A 42 10.23 9.63 -3.19
C HIS A 42 9.68 10.60 -2.15
N ALA A 43 10.37 10.65 -1.02
CA ALA A 43 10.21 11.66 0.01
C ALA A 43 11.58 12.13 0.49
N ALA A 44 11.68 13.38 0.92
CA ALA A 44 12.95 13.94 1.40
C ALA A 44 13.43 13.19 2.64
N ASP A 45 14.69 12.75 2.62
CA ASP A 45 15.38 12.08 3.74
C ASP A 45 14.66 10.84 4.28
N ARG A 46 13.93 10.13 3.40
CA ARG A 46 13.20 8.93 3.75
C ARG A 46 13.52 7.82 2.76
N PRO A 47 13.38 6.54 3.17
CA PRO A 47 13.56 5.42 2.25
C PRO A 47 12.59 5.51 1.07
N THR A 48 13.07 5.15 -0.11
CA THR A 48 12.24 5.14 -1.32
C THR A 48 11.22 3.99 -1.24
N ALA A 49 9.97 4.31 -1.55
CA ALA A 49 8.94 3.31 -1.74
C ALA A 49 8.79 3.01 -3.23
N TYR A 50 8.26 1.84 -3.53
CA TYR A 50 8.08 1.40 -4.91
C TYR A 50 6.69 0.83 -5.08
N LEU A 51 6.14 0.99 -6.29
CA LEU A 51 4.85 0.40 -6.60
C LEU A 51 4.81 -0.07 -8.04
N ARG A 52 3.94 -1.02 -8.30
CA ARG A 52 3.54 -1.41 -9.65
C ARG A 52 2.09 -1.88 -9.68
N CYS A 53 1.46 -1.71 -10.82
CA CYS A 53 0.14 -2.27 -11.08
C CYS A 53 0.30 -3.75 -11.47
N LEU A 54 -0.36 -4.64 -10.74
CA LEU A 54 -0.33 -6.08 -11.01
C LEU A 54 -1.41 -6.47 -12.03
N SER A 55 -2.58 -5.86 -11.93
CA SER A 55 -3.69 -6.10 -12.85
C SER A 55 -4.66 -4.93 -12.81
N GLN A 56 -5.38 -4.74 -13.89
CA GLN A 56 -6.36 -3.68 -14.01
C GLN A 56 -7.60 -4.18 -14.74
N SER A 57 -8.75 -3.88 -14.17
CA SER A 57 -10.08 -4.15 -14.72
C SER A 57 -10.90 -2.86 -14.65
N PRO A 58 -12.09 -2.79 -15.29
CA PRO A 58 -12.87 -1.54 -15.29
C PRO A 58 -13.18 -0.97 -13.90
N TYR A 59 -13.40 -1.83 -12.90
CA TYR A 59 -13.81 -1.40 -11.56
C TYR A 59 -12.80 -1.72 -10.47
N THR A 60 -11.77 -2.51 -10.77
CA THR A 60 -10.75 -2.92 -9.79
C THR A 60 -9.36 -2.81 -10.36
N SER A 61 -8.39 -2.59 -9.47
CA SER A 61 -6.98 -2.70 -9.81
C SER A 61 -6.22 -3.30 -8.64
N ASP A 62 -5.20 -4.08 -8.95
CA ASP A 62 -4.33 -4.70 -7.95
C ASP A 62 -2.94 -4.07 -8.05
N TRP A 63 -2.35 -3.76 -6.88
CA TRP A 63 -1.08 -3.06 -6.78
C TRP A 63 -0.17 -3.76 -5.80
N GLN A 64 1.11 -3.75 -6.10
CA GLN A 64 2.15 -4.10 -5.15
C GLN A 64 2.86 -2.82 -4.71
N LEU A 65 3.08 -2.65 -3.41
CA LEU A 65 3.53 -1.38 -2.85
C LEU A 65 4.29 -1.62 -1.55
N GLY A 66 5.41 -0.94 -1.39
CA GLY A 66 6.19 -1.03 -0.17
C GLY A 66 7.55 -0.35 -0.28
N HIS A 67 8.34 -0.47 0.77
CA HIS A 67 9.74 -0.05 0.77
C HIS A 67 10.63 -1.19 0.31
N TYR A 68 11.67 -0.87 -0.43
CA TYR A 68 12.68 -1.84 -0.85
C TYR A 68 14.04 -1.45 -0.27
N TYR A 69 14.63 -2.39 0.44
CA TYR A 69 15.94 -2.20 1.06
C TYR A 69 16.95 -3.14 0.39
N PRO A 70 17.84 -2.60 -0.48
CA PRO A 70 18.93 -3.41 -1.00
C PRO A 70 19.89 -3.72 0.15
N HIS A 71 20.09 -5.01 0.43
CA HIS A 71 20.98 -5.45 1.49
C HIS A 71 22.12 -6.26 0.88
N LYS A 72 23.31 -6.25 1.51
CA LYS A 72 24.47 -6.96 1.00
C LYS A 72 24.23 -8.48 0.85
N THR A 73 23.46 -9.06 1.78
CA THR A 73 23.19 -10.50 1.81
C THR A 73 21.75 -10.83 1.43
N GLN A 74 20.83 -9.89 1.57
CA GLN A 74 19.41 -10.05 1.27
C GLN A 74 18.87 -8.73 0.73
N ARG A 75 18.15 -8.82 -0.39
CA ARG A 75 17.34 -7.72 -0.88
C ARG A 75 15.92 -7.92 -0.37
N ARG A 76 15.39 -6.91 0.30
CA ARG A 76 14.16 -7.07 1.04
C ARG A 76 13.17 -5.98 0.69
N PHE A 77 11.95 -6.42 0.40
CA PHE A 77 10.80 -5.55 0.21
C PHE A 77 9.97 -5.61 1.49
N ALA A 78 10.01 -4.53 2.29
CA ALA A 78 9.35 -4.50 3.59
C ALA A 78 8.97 -3.07 3.98
N PRO A 79 7.70 -2.76 4.23
CA PRO A 79 6.59 -3.71 4.07
C PRO A 79 6.36 -4.04 2.60
N ASP A 80 5.64 -5.13 2.35
CA ASP A 80 5.22 -5.55 1.03
C ASP A 80 3.71 -5.75 1.07
N TYR A 81 2.97 -4.83 0.46
CA TYR A 81 1.52 -4.88 0.43
C TYR A 81 1.03 -5.19 -0.97
N CYS A 82 0.11 -6.13 -1.07
CA CYS A 82 -0.70 -6.34 -2.26
C CYS A 82 -2.07 -5.72 -1.97
N ILE A 83 -2.43 -4.69 -2.72
CA ILE A 83 -3.61 -3.88 -2.48
C ILE A 83 -4.59 -4.08 -3.63
N ARG A 84 -5.85 -4.35 -3.30
CA ARG A 84 -6.94 -4.30 -4.29
C ARG A 84 -7.75 -3.04 -4.08
N VAL A 85 -7.87 -2.25 -5.13
CA VAL A 85 -8.67 -1.02 -5.15
C VAL A 85 -9.97 -1.29 -5.89
N TYR A 86 -11.08 -0.96 -5.25
CA TYR A 86 -12.44 -1.02 -5.80
C TYR A 86 -12.85 0.40 -6.14
N HIS A 87 -12.71 0.77 -7.42
CA HIS A 87 -12.82 2.18 -7.84
C HIS A 87 -14.22 2.76 -7.68
N ASP A 88 -15.24 1.99 -8.01
CA ASP A 88 -16.64 2.43 -7.90
C ASP A 88 -17.10 2.53 -6.45
N ALA A 89 -16.68 1.60 -5.61
CA ALA A 89 -17.02 1.59 -4.19
C ALA A 89 -16.12 2.52 -3.35
N ARG A 90 -15.00 2.99 -3.89
CA ARG A 90 -14.01 3.81 -3.20
C ARG A 90 -13.47 3.13 -1.95
N LEU A 91 -13.06 1.88 -2.12
CA LEU A 91 -12.48 1.05 -1.08
C LEU A 91 -11.14 0.50 -1.57
N ALA A 92 -10.24 0.26 -0.62
CA ALA A 92 -8.98 -0.44 -0.90
C ALA A 92 -8.66 -1.39 0.25
N GLU A 93 -8.26 -2.61 -0.08
CA GLU A 93 -7.92 -3.61 0.91
C GLU A 93 -6.51 -4.13 0.71
N ALA A 94 -5.79 -4.30 1.82
CA ALA A 94 -4.58 -5.09 1.82
C ALA A 94 -4.99 -6.57 1.74
N ARG A 95 -4.57 -7.22 0.66
CA ARG A 95 -4.89 -8.63 0.41
C ARG A 95 -4.09 -9.51 1.36
N LEU A 96 -4.78 -10.47 1.95
CA LEU A 96 -4.17 -11.41 2.87
C LEU A 96 -4.73 -12.79 2.58
N GLU A 97 -3.87 -13.68 2.11
CA GLU A 97 -4.24 -15.06 1.78
C GLU A 97 -3.75 -15.99 2.87
N LEU A 98 -4.62 -16.27 3.84
CA LEU A 98 -4.33 -17.18 4.93
C LEU A 98 -5.46 -18.19 5.06
N ASN A 99 -5.09 -19.44 5.31
CA ASN A 99 -6.05 -20.49 5.58
C ASN A 99 -6.26 -20.61 7.09
N LEU A 100 -7.11 -19.75 7.64
CA LEU A 100 -7.41 -19.66 9.07
C LEU A 100 -8.91 -19.80 9.31
N PRO A 101 -9.32 -20.23 10.51
CA PRO A 101 -10.72 -20.12 10.91
C PRO A 101 -11.22 -18.68 10.78
N LEU A 102 -12.53 -18.52 10.54
CA LEU A 102 -13.11 -17.22 10.19
C LEU A 102 -12.81 -16.11 11.19
N ARG A 103 -12.89 -16.43 12.48
CA ARG A 103 -12.61 -15.44 13.54
C ARG A 103 -11.17 -14.95 13.50
N GLU A 104 -10.23 -15.88 13.36
CA GLU A 104 -8.81 -15.56 13.28
C GLU A 104 -8.48 -14.83 11.99
N LEU A 105 -9.12 -15.20 10.88
CA LEU A 105 -8.95 -14.52 9.60
C LEU A 105 -9.43 -13.08 9.67
N ARG A 106 -10.57 -12.81 10.31
CA ARG A 106 -11.08 -11.45 10.49
C ARG A 106 -10.12 -10.60 11.32
N ALA A 107 -9.59 -11.16 12.41
CA ALA A 107 -8.62 -10.45 13.24
C ALA A 107 -7.33 -10.15 12.46
N ALA A 108 -6.84 -11.10 11.68
CA ALA A 108 -5.66 -10.94 10.84
C ALA A 108 -5.88 -9.86 9.76
N LYS A 109 -7.04 -9.87 9.10
CA LYS A 109 -7.39 -8.85 8.10
C LYS A 109 -7.48 -7.46 8.72
N LEU A 110 -8.08 -7.35 9.89
CA LEU A 110 -8.19 -6.09 10.60
C LEU A 110 -6.80 -5.53 10.93
N ALA A 111 -5.92 -6.36 11.49
CA ALA A 111 -4.56 -5.96 11.82
C ALA A 111 -3.75 -5.58 10.58
N HIS A 112 -3.86 -6.36 9.51
CA HIS A 112 -3.13 -6.13 8.27
C HIS A 112 -3.59 -4.84 7.57
N ASN A 113 -4.89 -4.59 7.53
CA ASN A 113 -5.43 -3.37 6.93
C ASN A 113 -5.18 -2.13 7.78
N ARG A 114 -5.14 -2.29 9.11
CA ARG A 114 -4.69 -1.20 9.99
C ARG A 114 -3.24 -0.85 9.71
N ALA A 115 -2.37 -1.85 9.58
CA ALA A 115 -0.96 -1.65 9.25
C ALA A 115 -0.79 -0.94 7.91
N LEU A 116 -1.56 -1.33 6.90
CA LEU A 116 -1.55 -0.64 5.60
C LEU A 116 -1.98 0.82 5.76
N ALA A 117 -3.08 1.09 6.47
CA ALA A 117 -3.56 2.44 6.67
C ALA A 117 -2.54 3.32 7.38
N GLU A 118 -1.87 2.78 8.40
CA GLU A 118 -0.81 3.49 9.12
C GLU A 118 0.39 3.80 8.21
N TRP A 119 0.79 2.84 7.36
CA TRP A 119 1.89 3.04 6.43
C TRP A 119 1.53 4.05 5.34
N LEU A 120 0.33 3.98 4.79
CA LEU A 120 -0.16 4.95 3.80
C LEU A 120 -0.24 6.35 4.41
N ASP A 121 -0.71 6.45 5.65
CA ASP A 121 -0.76 7.72 6.39
C ASP A 121 0.66 8.29 6.59
N TYR A 122 1.62 7.44 6.92
CA TYR A 122 3.03 7.81 6.98
C TYR A 122 3.51 8.39 5.64
N CYS A 123 3.28 7.68 4.55
CA CYS A 123 3.67 8.13 3.23
C CYS A 123 3.02 9.47 2.86
N ARG A 124 1.74 9.62 3.16
CA ARG A 124 1.01 10.87 2.91
C ARG A 124 1.59 12.04 3.71
N ARG A 125 1.84 11.82 5.00
CA ARG A 125 2.36 12.89 5.87
C ARG A 125 3.78 13.31 5.50
N HIS A 126 4.60 12.39 5.02
CA HIS A 126 5.97 12.68 4.58
C HIS A 126 6.06 13.06 3.12
N ARG A 127 4.91 13.27 2.45
CA ARG A 127 4.82 13.80 1.08
C ARG A 127 5.54 12.94 0.07
N TYR A 128 5.36 11.62 0.15
CA TYR A 128 5.84 10.74 -0.88
C TYR A 128 5.16 11.07 -2.21
N ARG A 129 5.95 11.18 -3.26
CA ARG A 129 5.46 11.55 -4.59
C ARG A 129 5.98 10.58 -5.63
N LEU A 130 5.13 10.28 -6.60
CA LEU A 130 5.48 9.43 -7.72
C LEU A 130 6.54 10.09 -8.58
N HIS A 131 7.60 9.34 -8.89
CA HIS A 131 8.53 9.70 -9.93
C HIS A 131 7.92 9.32 -11.28
N ASN A 132 7.89 10.27 -12.23
CA ASN A 132 7.11 10.13 -13.47
C ASN A 132 7.62 9.07 -14.45
N ALA A 133 8.88 8.66 -14.31
CA ALA A 133 9.47 7.67 -15.20
C ALA A 133 9.50 6.29 -14.55
N ALA A 134 9.19 5.26 -15.33
CA ALA A 134 9.36 3.88 -14.89
C ALA A 134 10.83 3.60 -14.59
N LEU A 135 11.10 2.65 -13.70
CA LEU A 135 12.46 2.25 -13.40
C LEU A 135 13.10 1.58 -14.62
N THR A 136 14.32 2.01 -14.94
CA THR A 136 15.08 1.43 -16.05
C THR A 136 15.72 0.10 -15.69
N VAL A 137 15.93 -0.14 -14.39
CA VAL A 137 16.49 -1.40 -13.86
C VAL A 137 15.44 -2.06 -13.00
N PRO A 138 15.05 -3.31 -13.31
CA PRO A 138 14.06 -4.01 -12.50
C PRO A 138 14.51 -4.17 -11.05
N LEU A 139 13.57 -4.08 -10.12
CA LEU A 139 13.84 -4.43 -8.74
C LEU A 139 14.07 -5.94 -8.65
N ASN A 140 15.17 -6.33 -8.02
CA ASN A 140 15.45 -7.72 -7.77
C ASN A 140 14.83 -8.13 -6.43
N ILE A 141 13.56 -8.48 -6.51
CA ILE A 141 12.78 -8.90 -5.35
C ILE A 141 12.82 -10.43 -5.32
N ALA A 142 13.48 -10.97 -4.31
CA ALA A 142 13.56 -12.40 -4.11
C ALA A 142 12.34 -12.94 -3.35
#